data_6a06526adbe8108892bb8ea949741a5c
#
_entry.id   6a06526adbe8108892bb8ea949741a5c
#
_cell.length_a   1.000
_cell.length_b   1.000
_cell.length_c   1.000
_cell.angle_alpha   90.00
_cell.angle_beta   90.00
_cell.angle_gamma   90.00
#
_symmetry.space_group_name_H-M   'P 1'
#
loop_
_entity.id
_entity.type
_entity.pdbx_description
1 polymer ?
#
loop_
_entity_poly.entity_id
_entity_poly.type
_entity_poly.pdbx_seq_one_letter_code
_entity_poly.pdbx_strand_id
1 'polypeptide(L)'
;NRTVAESVGKEAKGKKPKTLPYRVHDNPDPTKLETLREFVVKFGYKVKTDGTKGAMARSLNALMDACEGKREQNLIQTVALRAMMKAKYSIHNTGHFGLAFDYYTHFTSPIRRYPDTMVHRLLTRYQQGGRSANKEHYEELCEHSSEMEQVAANAERDSIKYKAVEFMSERIGNVYDAHIS
;
A
#
# COMPACT_ATOMS: atom_id res chain seq x y z
N ASN A 1 2.35 -1.07 -15.18
CA ASN A 1 2.32 -1.79 -13.90
C ASN A 1 1.45 -3.05 -13.98
N ARG A 2 0.12 -2.94 -14.10
CA ARG A 2 -0.82 -4.08 -14.17
C ARG A 2 -0.53 -5.00 -15.36
N THR A 3 -0.45 -4.48 -16.58
CA THR A 3 -0.17 -5.24 -17.81
C THR A 3 1.11 -6.05 -17.72
N VAL A 4 2.18 -5.46 -17.16
CA VAL A 4 3.46 -6.16 -16.95
C VAL A 4 3.30 -7.31 -15.95
N ALA A 5 2.63 -7.07 -14.83
CA ALA A 5 2.38 -8.08 -13.81
C ALA A 5 1.56 -9.26 -14.37
N GLU A 6 0.51 -8.99 -15.15
CA GLU A 6 -0.31 -10.00 -15.80
C GLU A 6 0.46 -10.79 -16.87
N SER A 7 1.26 -10.12 -17.69
CA SER A 7 1.98 -10.75 -18.80
C SER A 7 3.04 -11.76 -18.35
N VAL A 8 3.62 -11.58 -17.17
CA VAL A 8 4.69 -12.43 -16.61
C VAL A 8 4.14 -13.41 -15.59
N GLY A 9 3.22 -12.96 -14.75
CA GLY A 9 2.73 -13.68 -13.57
C GLY A 9 1.47 -14.50 -13.79
N LYS A 10 0.68 -14.18 -14.83
CA LYS A 10 -0.56 -14.91 -15.08
C LYS A 10 -0.30 -16.21 -15.84
N GLU A 11 -0.88 -17.28 -15.35
CA GLU A 11 -0.86 -18.55 -16.07
C GLU A 11 -1.64 -18.42 -17.40
N ALA A 12 -1.00 -18.82 -18.49
CA ALA A 12 -1.62 -18.84 -19.81
C ALA A 12 -1.35 -20.18 -20.47
N LYS A 13 -2.18 -20.59 -21.47
CA LYS A 13 -2.03 -21.86 -22.19
C LYS A 13 -0.57 -22.05 -22.64
N GLY A 14 0.09 -23.10 -22.11
CA GLY A 14 1.48 -23.46 -22.43
C GLY A 14 2.58 -22.60 -21.78
N LYS A 15 2.25 -21.64 -20.90
CA LYS A 15 3.25 -20.82 -20.21
C LYS A 15 2.99 -20.85 -18.70
N LYS A 16 4.00 -21.29 -17.95
CA LYS A 16 4.01 -21.21 -16.49
C LYS A 16 4.36 -19.77 -16.04
N PRO A 17 3.78 -19.30 -14.95
CA PRO A 17 4.18 -18.02 -14.33
C PRO A 17 5.68 -17.99 -14.06
N LYS A 18 6.31 -16.86 -14.34
CA LYS A 18 7.73 -16.63 -14.03
C LYS A 18 7.85 -15.74 -12.80
N THR A 19 8.97 -15.86 -12.08
CA THR A 19 9.28 -15.03 -10.91
C THR A 19 9.23 -13.55 -11.26
N LEU A 20 8.48 -12.79 -10.48
CA LEU A 20 8.34 -11.34 -10.64
C LEU A 20 8.08 -10.70 -9.28
N PRO A 21 8.74 -9.58 -8.92
CA PRO A 21 8.35 -8.77 -7.79
C PRO A 21 6.97 -8.15 -8.02
N TYR A 22 6.03 -8.41 -7.12
CA TYR A 22 4.71 -7.77 -7.08
C TYR A 22 4.70 -6.69 -6.00
N ARG A 23 3.89 -5.67 -6.19
CA ARG A 23 3.45 -4.78 -5.11
C ARG A 23 2.14 -5.32 -4.59
N VAL A 24 2.19 -6.00 -3.46
CA VAL A 24 1.03 -6.62 -2.84
C VAL A 24 0.49 -5.76 -1.70
N HIS A 25 -0.83 -5.79 -1.55
CA HIS A 25 -1.53 -5.15 -0.45
C HIS A 25 -2.58 -6.11 0.05
N ASP A 26 -2.32 -6.70 1.19
CA ASP A 26 -3.19 -7.71 1.79
C ASP A 26 -4.53 -7.09 2.22
N ASN A 27 -5.50 -7.94 2.52
CA ASN A 27 -6.79 -7.50 3.04
C ASN A 27 -6.58 -6.75 4.36
N PRO A 28 -7.45 -5.78 4.68
CA PRO A 28 -7.45 -5.15 6.00
C PRO A 28 -7.51 -6.16 7.13
N ASP A 29 -6.95 -5.81 8.27
CA ASP A 29 -7.01 -6.61 9.49
C ASP A 29 -8.47 -6.73 9.96
N PRO A 30 -9.03 -7.95 10.10
CA PRO A 30 -10.44 -8.13 10.46
C PRO A 30 -10.81 -7.50 11.81
N THR A 31 -9.91 -7.58 12.81
CA THR A 31 -10.14 -7.01 14.14
C THR A 31 -10.22 -5.48 14.08
N LYS A 32 -9.33 -4.87 13.32
CA LYS A 32 -9.32 -3.43 13.14
C LYS A 32 -10.48 -2.93 12.29
N LEU A 33 -10.91 -3.73 11.30
CA LEU A 33 -12.13 -3.43 10.53
C LEU A 33 -13.38 -3.44 11.41
N GLU A 34 -13.46 -4.39 12.35
CA GLU A 34 -14.57 -4.43 13.30
C GLU A 34 -14.55 -3.21 14.22
N THR A 35 -13.37 -2.83 14.74
CA THR A 35 -13.19 -1.58 15.50
C THR A 35 -13.63 -0.36 14.69
N LEU A 36 -13.28 -0.30 13.40
CA LEU A 36 -13.75 0.75 12.50
C LEU A 36 -15.27 0.74 12.37
N ARG A 37 -15.88 -0.43 12.20
CA ARG A 37 -17.34 -0.59 12.09
C ARG A 37 -18.05 -0.04 13.33
N GLU A 38 -17.62 -0.45 14.51
CA GLU A 38 -18.17 0.02 15.78
C GLU A 38 -18.00 1.53 15.95
N PHE A 39 -16.88 2.05 15.51
CA PHE A 39 -16.56 3.48 15.58
C PHE A 39 -17.47 4.31 14.69
N VAL A 40 -17.62 3.95 13.39
CA VAL A 40 -18.39 4.75 12.43
C VAL A 40 -19.90 4.71 12.67
N VAL A 41 -20.40 3.65 13.32
CA VAL A 41 -21.81 3.55 13.75
C VAL A 41 -22.20 4.70 14.70
N LYS A 42 -21.27 5.15 15.55
CA LYS A 42 -21.50 6.29 16.47
C LYS A 42 -21.77 7.61 15.73
N PHE A 43 -21.35 7.72 14.47
CA PHE A 43 -21.60 8.87 13.60
C PHE A 43 -22.73 8.61 12.60
N GLY A 44 -23.45 7.48 12.72
CA GLY A 44 -24.56 7.11 11.86
C GLY A 44 -24.19 6.48 10.54
N TYR A 45 -22.89 6.14 10.32
CA TYR A 45 -22.43 5.45 9.12
C TYR A 45 -22.49 3.94 9.27
N LYS A 46 -22.52 3.25 8.12
CA LYS A 46 -22.47 1.79 8.04
C LYS A 46 -21.33 1.36 7.12
N VAL A 47 -20.57 0.37 7.56
CA VAL A 47 -19.53 -0.27 6.77
C VAL A 47 -19.69 -1.79 6.83
N LYS A 48 -19.57 -2.47 5.68
CA LYS A 48 -19.53 -3.94 5.63
C LYS A 48 -18.07 -4.38 5.80
N THR A 49 -17.85 -5.24 6.77
CA THR A 49 -16.52 -5.79 7.10
C THR A 49 -16.36 -7.23 6.64
N ASP A 50 -17.40 -7.81 6.05
CA ASP A 50 -17.48 -9.17 5.56
C ASP A 50 -17.72 -9.24 4.04
N GLY A 51 -17.49 -10.41 3.46
CA GLY A 51 -17.75 -10.69 2.06
C GLY A 51 -16.47 -10.70 1.19
N THR A 52 -16.66 -10.47 -0.12
CA THR A 52 -15.54 -10.46 -1.08
C THR A 52 -14.68 -9.20 -0.94
N LYS A 53 -13.37 -9.29 -1.33
CA LYS A 53 -12.45 -8.14 -1.39
C LYS A 53 -13.08 -6.91 -2.04
N GLY A 54 -13.75 -7.11 -3.18
CA GLY A 54 -14.41 -6.02 -3.91
C GLY A 54 -15.63 -5.44 -3.18
N ALA A 55 -16.35 -6.23 -2.41
CA ALA A 55 -17.48 -5.76 -1.61
C ALA A 55 -17.00 -4.90 -0.44
N MET A 56 -15.96 -5.35 0.27
CA MET A 56 -15.32 -4.58 1.34
C MET A 56 -14.74 -3.27 0.83
N ALA A 57 -13.99 -3.31 -0.28
CA ALA A 57 -13.41 -2.10 -0.88
C ALA A 57 -14.48 -1.08 -1.29
N ARG A 58 -15.57 -1.53 -1.92
CA ARG A 58 -16.70 -0.63 -2.27
C ARG A 58 -17.38 -0.04 -1.02
N SER A 59 -17.54 -0.84 0.03
CA SER A 59 -18.14 -0.35 1.28
C SER A 59 -17.28 0.70 1.98
N LEU A 60 -15.94 0.51 1.97
CA LEU A 60 -15.00 1.50 2.51
C LEU A 60 -14.96 2.78 1.68
N ASN A 61 -14.98 2.68 0.34
CA ASN A 61 -15.05 3.86 -0.52
C ASN A 61 -16.35 4.63 -0.30
N ALA A 62 -17.49 3.94 -0.23
CA ALA A 62 -18.78 4.57 0.07
C ALA A 62 -18.79 5.27 1.44
N LEU A 63 -18.08 4.72 2.44
CA LEU A 63 -17.90 5.39 3.74
C LEU A 63 -17.07 6.68 3.57
N MET A 64 -15.98 6.64 2.80
CA MET A 64 -15.14 7.82 2.55
C MET A 64 -15.92 8.92 1.84
N ASP A 65 -16.66 8.55 0.79
CA ASP A 65 -17.52 9.48 0.04
C ASP A 65 -18.62 10.09 0.94
N ALA A 66 -19.23 9.27 1.82
CA ALA A 66 -20.29 9.70 2.72
C ALA A 66 -19.82 10.66 3.82
N CYS A 67 -18.56 10.62 4.22
CA CYS A 67 -17.99 11.53 5.24
C CYS A 67 -17.25 12.72 4.62
N GLU A 68 -17.15 12.82 3.30
CA GLU A 68 -16.45 13.91 2.63
C GLU A 68 -17.05 15.28 3.00
N GLY A 69 -16.18 16.24 3.32
CA GLY A 69 -16.55 17.60 3.73
C GLY A 69 -17.17 17.74 5.12
N LYS A 70 -17.32 16.65 5.89
CA LYS A 70 -17.88 16.70 7.24
C LYS A 70 -16.79 16.82 8.32
N ARG A 71 -17.18 17.26 9.50
CA ARG A 71 -16.25 17.48 10.63
C ARG A 71 -15.51 16.20 11.04
N GLU A 72 -16.16 15.06 10.99
CA GLU A 72 -15.64 13.75 11.34
C GLU A 72 -14.77 13.08 10.26
N GLN A 73 -14.64 13.67 9.07
CA GLN A 73 -13.93 13.10 7.91
C GLN A 73 -12.50 12.66 8.28
N ASN A 74 -11.69 13.57 8.83
CA ASN A 74 -10.29 13.27 9.15
C ASN A 74 -10.16 12.15 10.18
N LEU A 75 -11.06 12.10 11.14
CA LEU A 75 -11.06 11.10 12.19
C LEU A 75 -11.43 9.73 11.63
N ILE A 76 -12.49 9.64 10.82
CA ILE A 76 -12.91 8.39 10.16
C ILE A 76 -11.81 7.90 9.21
N GLN A 77 -11.23 8.77 8.39
CA GLN A 77 -10.12 8.44 7.49
C GLN A 77 -8.90 7.90 8.25
N THR A 78 -8.56 8.50 9.38
CA THR A 78 -7.43 8.05 10.22
C THR A 78 -7.67 6.65 10.77
N VAL A 79 -8.86 6.37 11.30
CA VAL A 79 -9.21 5.04 11.83
C VAL A 79 -9.28 4.01 10.70
N ALA A 80 -9.86 4.36 9.56
CA ALA A 80 -9.90 3.48 8.38
C ALA A 80 -8.49 3.15 7.87
N LEU A 81 -7.59 4.15 7.79
CA LEU A 81 -6.21 3.95 7.37
C LEU A 81 -5.44 3.00 8.32
N ARG A 82 -5.68 3.11 9.63
CA ARG A 82 -5.08 2.20 10.64
C ARG A 82 -5.58 0.75 10.51
N ALA A 83 -6.75 0.53 9.94
CA ALA A 83 -7.26 -0.82 9.66
C ALA A 83 -6.64 -1.45 8.41
N MET A 84 -6.06 -0.66 7.52
CA MET A 84 -5.40 -1.15 6.32
C MET A 84 -4.04 -1.78 6.63
N MET A 85 -3.73 -2.85 5.91
CA MET A 85 -2.36 -3.39 5.90
C MET A 85 -1.43 -2.47 5.10
N LYS A 86 -0.13 -2.55 5.36
CA LYS A 86 0.85 -1.87 4.51
C LYS A 86 1.09 -2.66 3.23
N ALA A 87 1.17 -1.97 2.10
CA ALA A 87 1.64 -2.58 0.88
C ALA A 87 3.14 -2.91 0.98
N LYS A 88 3.55 -4.06 0.43
CA LYS A 88 4.93 -4.54 0.45
C LYS A 88 5.30 -5.12 -0.91
N TYR A 89 6.58 -5.38 -1.13
CA TYR A 89 7.05 -6.17 -2.26
C TYR A 89 7.12 -7.64 -1.87
N SER A 90 6.74 -8.53 -2.79
CA SER A 90 6.89 -9.98 -2.66
C SER A 90 6.79 -10.64 -4.03
N ILE A 91 7.41 -11.81 -4.19
CA ILE A 91 7.19 -12.67 -5.37
C ILE A 91 5.89 -13.47 -5.27
N HIS A 92 5.26 -13.49 -4.08
CA HIS A 92 3.99 -14.14 -3.85
C HIS A 92 2.85 -13.16 -4.11
N ASN A 93 2.13 -13.36 -5.22
CA ASN A 93 1.03 -12.47 -5.59
C ASN A 93 -0.22 -12.73 -4.76
N THR A 94 -0.55 -11.82 -3.85
CA THR A 94 -1.81 -11.82 -3.08
C THR A 94 -2.81 -10.78 -3.62
N GLY A 95 -2.43 -10.06 -4.69
CA GLY A 95 -3.18 -8.93 -5.23
C GLY A 95 -2.94 -7.63 -4.46
N HIS A 96 -3.60 -6.59 -4.87
CA HIS A 96 -3.49 -5.26 -4.24
C HIS A 96 -4.88 -4.76 -3.83
N PHE A 97 -5.22 -4.91 -2.54
CA PHE A 97 -6.55 -4.56 -2.01
C PHE A 97 -6.93 -3.11 -2.31
N GLY A 98 -6.08 -2.15 -1.95
CA GLY A 98 -6.38 -0.72 -2.10
C GLY A 98 -6.58 -0.23 -3.55
N LEU A 99 -6.03 -0.98 -4.55
CA LEU A 99 -6.23 -0.68 -5.97
C LEU A 99 -7.24 -1.61 -6.63
N ALA A 100 -7.73 -2.61 -5.92
CA ALA A 100 -8.62 -3.67 -6.43
C ALA A 100 -8.05 -4.39 -7.66
N PHE A 101 -6.73 -4.65 -7.69
CA PHE A 101 -6.06 -5.38 -8.76
C PHE A 101 -5.62 -6.76 -8.29
N ASP A 102 -5.86 -7.78 -9.10
CA ASP A 102 -5.37 -9.14 -8.85
C ASP A 102 -3.87 -9.28 -9.15
N TYR A 103 -3.34 -8.47 -10.08
CA TYR A 103 -1.94 -8.43 -10.45
C TYR A 103 -1.45 -7.00 -10.50
N TYR A 104 -0.43 -6.68 -9.70
CA TYR A 104 0.15 -5.36 -9.70
C TYR A 104 1.65 -5.41 -9.36
N THR A 105 2.45 -4.66 -10.08
CA THR A 105 3.89 -4.47 -9.82
C THR A 105 4.25 -3.01 -9.99
N HIS A 106 5.37 -2.60 -9.47
CA HIS A 106 5.97 -1.32 -9.78
C HIS A 106 6.92 -1.47 -10.98
N PHE A 107 6.77 -0.62 -11.99
CA PHE A 107 7.53 -0.68 -13.24
C PHE A 107 7.92 0.70 -13.77
N THR A 108 7.17 1.75 -13.44
CA THR A 108 7.24 3.05 -14.12
C THR A 108 8.23 4.03 -13.52
N SER A 109 8.93 3.70 -12.43
CA SER A 109 9.86 4.61 -11.75
C SER A 109 11.19 3.94 -11.35
N PRO A 110 11.96 3.36 -12.31
CA PRO A 110 13.18 2.61 -12.00
C PRO A 110 14.33 3.48 -11.47
N ILE A 111 14.29 4.82 -11.67
CA ILE A 111 15.32 5.73 -11.18
C ILE A 111 15.32 5.82 -9.66
N ARG A 112 14.14 5.75 -9.02
CA ARG A 112 13.98 5.97 -7.58
C ARG A 112 13.48 4.74 -6.81
N ARG A 113 13.12 3.66 -7.50
CA ARG A 113 12.64 2.42 -6.87
C ARG A 113 13.38 1.22 -7.44
N TYR A 114 14.14 0.56 -6.60
CA TYR A 114 14.89 -0.62 -6.99
C TYR A 114 14.00 -1.79 -7.48
N PRO A 115 12.81 -2.06 -6.90
CA PRO A 115 11.91 -3.09 -7.43
C PRO A 115 11.49 -2.86 -8.89
N ASP A 116 11.31 -1.63 -9.32
CA ASP A 116 11.05 -1.30 -10.74
C ASP A 116 12.23 -1.76 -11.63
N THR A 117 13.47 -1.50 -11.20
CA THR A 117 14.67 -1.95 -11.90
C THR A 117 14.76 -3.48 -11.96
N MET A 118 14.40 -4.17 -10.87
CA MET A 118 14.32 -5.64 -10.87
C MET A 118 13.32 -6.15 -11.92
N VAL A 119 12.14 -5.54 -11.98
CA VAL A 119 11.10 -5.90 -12.95
C VAL A 119 11.57 -5.66 -14.39
N HIS A 120 12.25 -4.53 -14.68
CA HIS A 120 12.83 -4.25 -16.00
C HIS A 120 13.84 -5.32 -16.42
N ARG A 121 14.77 -5.68 -15.54
CA ARG A 121 15.79 -6.70 -15.80
C ARG A 121 15.16 -8.09 -16.06
N LEU A 122 14.17 -8.47 -15.25
CA LEU A 122 13.46 -9.74 -15.41
C LEU A 122 12.65 -9.76 -16.70
N LEU A 123 11.95 -8.68 -17.03
CA LEU A 123 11.17 -8.57 -18.26
C LEU A 123 12.06 -8.73 -19.49
N THR A 124 13.19 -8.02 -19.55
CA THR A 124 14.17 -8.14 -20.63
C THR A 124 14.68 -9.57 -20.76
N ARG A 125 15.08 -10.20 -19.64
CA ARG A 125 15.51 -11.61 -19.61
C ARG A 125 14.44 -12.54 -20.16
N TYR A 126 13.19 -12.34 -19.81
CA TYR A 126 12.09 -13.22 -20.21
C TYR A 126 11.68 -13.02 -21.66
N GLN A 127 11.77 -11.81 -22.19
CA GLN A 127 11.56 -11.51 -23.61
C GLN A 127 12.64 -12.18 -24.50
N GLN A 128 13.86 -12.30 -23.99
CA GLN A 128 14.96 -13.02 -24.66
C GLN A 128 14.90 -14.55 -24.48
N GLY A 129 13.81 -15.10 -23.98
CA GLY A 129 13.63 -16.54 -23.78
C GLY A 129 14.28 -17.09 -22.50
N GLY A 130 14.79 -16.24 -21.61
CA GLY A 130 15.45 -16.66 -20.38
C GLY A 130 14.53 -17.45 -19.43
N ARG A 131 15.14 -18.36 -18.65
CA ARG A 131 14.45 -19.14 -17.62
C ARG A 131 13.98 -18.26 -16.48
N SER A 132 12.95 -18.73 -15.74
CA SER A 132 12.49 -18.08 -14.50
C SER A 132 13.66 -17.85 -13.54
N ALA A 133 13.69 -16.69 -12.90
CA ALA A 133 14.70 -16.36 -11.91
C ALA A 133 14.50 -17.15 -10.61
N ASN A 134 15.55 -17.24 -9.78
CA ASN A 134 15.49 -17.88 -8.47
C ASN A 134 14.50 -17.13 -7.56
N LYS A 135 13.55 -17.85 -6.99
CA LYS A 135 12.45 -17.28 -6.19
C LYS A 135 12.97 -16.75 -4.85
N GLU A 136 13.74 -17.57 -4.17
CA GLU A 136 14.25 -17.27 -2.83
C GLU A 136 15.05 -15.97 -2.84
N HIS A 137 15.98 -15.86 -3.79
CA HIS A 137 16.79 -14.65 -3.96
C HIS A 137 15.94 -13.39 -4.24
N TYR A 138 14.92 -13.49 -5.10
CA TYR A 138 14.06 -12.34 -5.39
C TYR A 138 13.09 -12.01 -4.25
N GLU A 139 12.70 -12.99 -3.42
CA GLU A 139 11.93 -12.69 -2.21
C GLU A 139 12.77 -11.93 -1.18
N GLU A 140 14.03 -12.34 -0.94
CA GLU A 140 14.97 -11.59 -0.09
C GLU A 140 15.14 -10.13 -0.55
N LEU A 141 15.28 -9.92 -1.86
CA LEU A 141 15.35 -8.55 -2.42
C LEU A 141 14.06 -7.76 -2.25
N CYS A 142 12.89 -8.40 -2.32
CA CYS A 142 11.60 -7.79 -2.08
C CYS A 142 11.42 -7.39 -0.60
N GLU A 143 11.79 -8.29 0.32
CA GLU A 143 11.77 -8.02 1.76
C GLU A 143 12.68 -6.85 2.10
N HIS A 144 13.94 -6.90 1.67
CA HIS A 144 14.89 -5.80 1.86
C HIS A 144 14.38 -4.47 1.28
N SER A 145 13.80 -4.49 0.07
CA SER A 145 13.23 -3.28 -0.54
C SER A 145 12.07 -2.70 0.27
N SER A 146 11.25 -3.57 0.87
CA SER A 146 10.12 -3.15 1.71
C SER A 146 10.59 -2.56 3.03
N GLU A 147 11.64 -3.13 3.64
CA GLU A 147 12.27 -2.60 4.84
C GLU A 147 12.89 -1.23 4.58
N MET A 148 13.66 -1.09 3.50
CA MET A 148 14.30 0.18 3.14
C MET A 148 13.29 1.28 2.80
N GLU A 149 12.15 0.93 2.18
CA GLU A 149 11.03 1.86 1.97
C GLU A 149 10.50 2.38 3.32
N GLN A 150 10.38 1.51 4.33
CA GLN A 150 9.94 1.93 5.66
C GLN A 150 10.98 2.79 6.38
N VAL A 151 12.27 2.46 6.26
CA VAL A 151 13.37 3.27 6.81
C VAL A 151 13.36 4.66 6.18
N ALA A 152 13.25 4.75 4.85
CA ALA A 152 13.18 6.02 4.13
C ALA A 152 11.98 6.88 4.56
N ALA A 153 10.80 6.26 4.69
CA ALA A 153 9.59 6.97 5.14
C ALA A 153 9.67 7.43 6.60
N ASN A 154 10.38 6.70 7.46
CA ASN A 154 10.64 7.13 8.84
C ASN A 154 11.63 8.31 8.86
N ALA A 155 12.73 8.21 8.10
CA ALA A 155 13.72 9.28 8.01
C ALA A 155 13.11 10.60 7.48
N GLU A 156 12.24 10.52 6.48
CA GLU A 156 11.50 11.69 5.97
C GLU A 156 10.64 12.32 7.07
N ARG A 157 9.85 11.52 7.78
CA ARG A 157 9.02 12.01 8.90
C ARG A 157 9.84 12.63 10.03
N ASP A 158 10.94 12.00 10.39
CA ASP A 158 11.84 12.51 11.44
C ASP A 158 12.52 13.83 11.02
N SER A 159 12.90 13.94 9.75
CA SER A 159 13.44 15.18 9.18
C SER A 159 12.42 16.33 9.24
N ILE A 160 11.16 16.07 8.83
CA ILE A 160 10.08 17.06 8.91
C ILE A 160 9.84 17.45 10.37
N LYS A 161 9.78 16.47 11.28
CA LYS A 161 9.58 16.71 12.71
C LYS A 161 10.73 17.55 13.30
N TYR A 162 11.96 17.22 12.95
CA TYR A 162 13.12 17.98 13.39
C TYR A 162 13.02 19.44 12.96
N LYS A 163 12.70 19.70 11.68
CA LYS A 163 12.54 21.06 11.18
C LYS A 163 11.34 21.78 11.76
N ALA A 164 10.26 21.10 12.06
CA ALA A 164 9.13 21.68 12.76
C ALA A 164 9.51 22.12 14.20
N VAL A 165 10.27 21.29 14.92
CA VAL A 165 10.77 21.63 16.26
C VAL A 165 11.73 22.82 16.21
N GLU A 166 12.67 22.84 15.27
CA GLU A 166 13.60 23.96 15.05
C GLU A 166 12.83 25.27 14.79
N PHE A 167 11.83 25.22 13.89
CA PHE A 167 10.96 26.37 13.60
C PHE A 167 10.17 26.86 14.83
N MET A 168 9.64 25.94 15.64
CA MET A 168 8.86 26.29 16.83
C MET A 168 9.70 26.75 18.00
N SER A 169 10.98 26.33 18.09
CA SER A 169 11.87 26.73 19.19
C SER A 169 12.10 28.25 19.28
N GLU A 170 12.10 28.92 18.13
CA GLU A 170 12.20 30.39 18.04
C GLU A 170 10.89 31.12 18.36
N ARG A 171 9.80 30.38 18.57
CA ARG A 171 8.43 30.89 18.73
C ARG A 171 7.75 30.46 20.03
N ILE A 172 8.57 30.10 21.01
CA ILE A 172 8.09 29.74 22.35
C ILE A 172 7.39 30.96 22.99
N GLY A 173 6.19 30.77 23.54
CA GLY A 173 5.40 31.82 24.10
C GLY A 173 4.32 32.42 23.18
N ASN A 174 4.36 32.09 21.87
CA ASN A 174 3.28 32.49 20.96
C ASN A 174 2.06 31.57 21.13
N VAL A 175 0.87 32.10 20.83
CA VAL A 175 -0.38 31.34 20.82
C VAL A 175 -0.74 30.99 19.39
N TYR A 176 -1.13 29.72 19.17
CA TYR A 176 -1.51 29.18 17.86
C TYR A 176 -2.84 28.45 17.95
N ASP A 177 -3.61 28.53 16.88
CA ASP A 177 -4.78 27.66 16.70
C ASP A 177 -4.28 26.21 16.40
N ALA A 178 -4.83 25.25 17.11
CA ALA A 178 -4.44 23.84 16.98
C ALA A 178 -5.66 22.93 16.83
N HIS A 179 -5.48 21.85 16.07
CA HIS A 179 -6.43 20.76 15.96
C HIS A 179 -5.85 19.50 16.60
N ILE A 180 -6.66 18.80 17.40
CA ILE A 180 -6.30 17.50 17.94
C ILE A 180 -6.55 16.47 16.83
N SER A 181 -5.50 15.73 16.41
CA SER A 181 -5.52 14.71 15.37
C SER A 181 -5.41 13.27 15.94
#